data_b8c5230b114a6e276d51c5c174250c9d
#
_entry.id   b8c5230b114a6e276d51c5c174250c9d
#
_cell.length_a   1.000
_cell.length_b   1.000
_cell.length_c   1.000
_cell.angle_alpha   90.00
_cell.angle_beta   90.00
_cell.angle_gamma   90.00
#
_symmetry.space_group_name_H-M   'P 1'
#
loop_
_entity.id
_entity.type
_entity.pdbx_description
1 polymer ?
#
loop_
_entity_poly.entity_id
_entity_poly.type
_entity_poly.pdbx_seq_one_letter_code
_entity_poly.pdbx_strand_id
1 'polypeptide(L)'
;LGVRLNVILRDSDEAAWDAADALLRSVPREVLQRNAAAKAASDSVGMGRMAALYAGRGIDAARELEIEPGLWLGLGLLQFAGNSAAIVGGPETVRRVIDRYRAQGISTFILSGLPLLDEARRFGESVLPGLLSSERT
;
A
#
# COMPACT_ATOMS: atom_id res chain seq x y z
N LEU A 1 1.21 12.43 -15.32
CA LEU A 1 0.31 12.14 -14.20
C LEU A 1 1.05 11.32 -13.14
N GLY A 2 0.88 11.64 -11.86
CA GLY A 2 1.62 11.02 -10.78
C GLY A 2 0.71 10.37 -9.73
N VAL A 3 1.29 9.40 -9.01
CA VAL A 3 0.62 8.74 -7.89
C VAL A 3 1.56 8.67 -6.69
N ARG A 4 0.99 8.76 -5.50
CA ARG A 4 1.71 8.54 -4.25
C ARG A 4 1.24 7.25 -3.62
N LEU A 5 2.20 6.36 -3.30
CA LEU A 5 1.96 5.06 -2.70
C LEU A 5 2.97 4.77 -1.61
N ASN A 6 2.57 3.98 -0.63
CA ASN A 6 3.50 3.37 0.31
C ASN A 6 3.95 2.00 -0.23
N VAL A 7 5.07 1.49 0.28
CA VAL A 7 5.61 0.19 -0.12
C VAL A 7 5.97 -0.60 1.13
N ILE A 8 5.58 -1.85 1.17
CA ILE A 8 6.04 -2.85 2.13
C ILE A 8 6.72 -3.95 1.31
N LEU A 9 8.02 -3.83 1.14
CA LEU A 9 8.83 -4.70 0.31
C LEU A 9 9.67 -5.65 1.19
N ARG A 10 9.58 -6.95 0.93
CA ARG A 10 10.40 -7.98 1.55
C ARG A 10 10.93 -8.91 0.46
N ASP A 11 11.72 -9.92 0.82
CA ASP A 11 12.31 -10.85 -0.14
C ASP A 11 11.27 -11.70 -0.87
N SER A 12 10.11 -11.91 -0.26
CA SER A 12 8.99 -12.65 -0.83
C SER A 12 7.65 -11.99 -0.53
N ASP A 13 6.62 -12.35 -1.28
CA ASP A 13 5.25 -11.89 -1.02
C ASP A 13 4.79 -12.32 0.37
N GLU A 14 5.07 -13.55 0.76
CA GLU A 14 4.71 -14.08 2.09
C GLU A 14 5.31 -13.23 3.20
N ALA A 15 6.61 -12.95 3.14
CA ALA A 15 7.29 -12.12 4.14
C ALA A 15 6.74 -10.69 4.17
N ALA A 16 6.37 -10.14 3.01
CA ALA A 16 5.77 -8.80 2.93
C ALA A 16 4.38 -8.77 3.57
N TRP A 17 3.56 -9.79 3.34
CA TRP A 17 2.24 -9.88 3.96
C TRP A 17 2.32 -10.14 5.46
N ASP A 18 3.31 -10.88 5.94
CA ASP A 18 3.58 -11.03 7.38
C ASP A 18 3.94 -9.68 8.02
N ALA A 19 4.71 -8.87 7.33
CA ALA A 19 5.02 -7.50 7.79
C ALA A 19 3.78 -6.61 7.82
N ALA A 20 2.89 -6.71 6.83
CA ALA A 20 1.63 -5.99 6.82
C ALA A 20 0.70 -6.43 7.97
N ASP A 21 0.62 -7.74 8.24
CA ASP A 21 -0.11 -8.29 9.39
C ASP A 21 0.44 -7.76 10.72
N ALA A 22 1.76 -7.70 10.87
CA ALA A 22 2.39 -7.17 12.07
C ALA A 22 2.05 -5.69 12.29
N LEU A 23 2.05 -4.89 11.22
CA LEU A 23 1.62 -3.49 11.27
C LEU A 23 0.15 -3.37 11.69
N LEU A 24 -0.73 -4.15 11.10
CA LEU A 24 -2.16 -4.10 11.40
C LEU A 24 -2.42 -4.46 12.87
N ARG A 25 -1.74 -5.48 13.38
CA ARG A 25 -1.85 -5.90 14.80
C ARG A 25 -1.16 -4.96 15.78
N SER A 26 -0.31 -4.06 15.32
CA SER A 26 0.34 -3.07 16.20
C SER A 26 -0.62 -2.01 16.73
N VAL A 27 -1.80 -1.90 16.16
CA VAL A 27 -2.83 -0.92 16.54
C VAL A 27 -4.05 -1.66 17.08
N PRO A 28 -4.62 -1.21 18.24
CA PRO A 28 -5.82 -1.82 18.78
C PRO A 28 -6.98 -1.81 17.79
N ARG A 29 -7.77 -2.89 17.77
CA ARG A 29 -8.91 -3.05 16.86
C ARG A 29 -9.89 -1.88 16.92
N GLU A 30 -10.13 -1.36 18.11
CA GLU A 30 -11.04 -0.22 18.34
C GLU A 30 -10.55 1.04 17.63
N VAL A 31 -9.23 1.24 17.55
CA VAL A 31 -8.63 2.37 16.83
C VAL A 31 -8.81 2.20 15.32
N LEU A 32 -8.61 1.00 14.81
CA LEU A 32 -8.83 0.70 13.39
C LEU A 32 -10.29 0.94 12.99
N GLN A 33 -11.24 0.47 13.81
CA GLN A 33 -12.67 0.67 13.60
C GLN A 33 -13.06 2.16 13.67
N ARG A 34 -12.51 2.90 14.62
CA ARG A 34 -12.74 4.34 14.75
C ARG A 34 -12.20 5.10 13.55
N ASN A 35 -11.02 4.75 13.05
CA ASN A 35 -10.44 5.39 11.88
C ASN A 35 -11.27 5.11 10.61
N ALA A 36 -11.78 3.89 10.44
CA ALA A 36 -12.68 3.56 9.35
C ALA A 36 -13.99 4.36 9.42
N ALA A 37 -14.60 4.46 10.60
CA ALA A 37 -15.81 5.24 10.82
C ALA A 37 -15.60 6.74 10.56
N ALA A 38 -14.46 7.29 10.97
CA ALA A 38 -14.10 8.69 10.72
C ALA A 38 -13.96 9.00 9.21
N LYS A 39 -13.42 8.08 8.42
CA LYS A 39 -13.36 8.21 6.96
C LYS A 39 -14.76 8.22 6.34
N ALA A 40 -15.64 7.33 6.80
CA ALA A 40 -17.02 7.25 6.32
C ALA A 40 -17.83 8.51 6.67
N ALA A 41 -17.54 9.17 7.78
CA ALA A 41 -18.21 10.39 8.24
C ALA A 41 -17.64 11.68 7.63
N SER A 42 -16.56 11.60 6.87
CA SER A 42 -15.91 12.77 6.26
C SER A 42 -16.70 13.33 5.10
N ASP A 43 -16.77 14.66 5.00
CA ASP A 43 -17.36 15.36 3.87
C ASP A 43 -16.47 15.35 2.61
N SER A 44 -15.25 14.87 2.71
CA SER A 44 -14.33 14.76 1.59
C SER A 44 -14.75 13.64 0.63
N VAL A 45 -14.88 13.97 -0.66
CA VAL A 45 -15.17 12.98 -1.71
C VAL A 45 -14.13 11.87 -1.75
N GLY A 46 -12.85 12.22 -1.60
CA GLY A 46 -11.76 11.26 -1.58
C GLY A 46 -11.86 10.29 -0.39
N MET A 47 -12.16 10.81 0.79
CA MET A 47 -12.35 9.99 1.99
C MET A 47 -13.59 9.10 1.88
N GLY A 48 -14.67 9.59 1.27
CA GLY A 48 -15.88 8.79 1.02
C GLY A 48 -15.61 7.64 0.05
N ARG A 49 -14.83 7.85 -1.00
CA ARG A 49 -14.39 6.79 -1.92
C ARG A 49 -13.52 5.76 -1.20
N MET A 50 -12.62 6.19 -0.35
CA MET A 50 -11.80 5.27 0.47
C MET A 50 -12.67 4.46 1.43
N ALA A 51 -13.63 5.09 2.11
CA ALA A 51 -14.54 4.40 3.00
C ALA A 51 -15.34 3.30 2.28
N ALA A 52 -15.76 3.54 1.05
CA ALA A 52 -16.46 2.55 0.23
C ALA A 52 -15.59 1.32 -0.05
N LEU A 53 -14.27 1.48 -0.20
CA LEU A 53 -13.35 0.36 -0.40
C LEU A 53 -13.16 -0.50 0.86
N TYR A 54 -13.34 0.07 2.06
CA TYR A 54 -13.31 -0.69 3.31
C TYR A 54 -14.62 -1.42 3.61
N ALA A 55 -15.73 -0.99 3.03
CA ALA A 55 -17.05 -1.54 3.32
C ALA A 55 -17.11 -3.05 3.04
N GLY A 56 -17.57 -3.82 4.03
CA GLY A 56 -17.69 -5.27 3.92
C GLY A 56 -16.38 -6.05 4.02
N ARG A 57 -15.25 -5.39 4.24
CA ARG A 57 -13.95 -6.06 4.44
C ARG A 57 -13.64 -6.23 5.91
N GLY A 58 -13.02 -7.37 6.26
CA GLY A 58 -12.50 -7.62 7.60
C GLY A 58 -11.20 -6.86 7.88
N ILE A 59 -10.82 -6.85 9.16
CA ILE A 59 -9.59 -6.23 9.65
C ILE A 59 -8.77 -7.19 10.52
N ASP A 60 -9.07 -8.48 10.49
CA ASP A 60 -8.39 -9.48 11.31
C ASP A 60 -7.07 -9.94 10.68
N ALA A 61 -7.01 -9.97 9.36
CA ALA A 61 -5.80 -10.27 8.60
C ALA A 61 -5.56 -9.19 7.54
N ALA A 62 -4.29 -8.89 7.26
CA ALA A 62 -3.93 -7.86 6.28
C ALA A 62 -4.52 -8.16 4.89
N ARG A 63 -4.51 -9.42 4.48
CA ARG A 63 -5.06 -9.85 3.18
C ARG A 63 -6.54 -9.52 2.97
N GLU A 64 -7.32 -9.36 4.01
CA GLU A 64 -8.72 -8.93 3.90
C GLU A 64 -8.87 -7.52 3.34
N LEU A 65 -7.81 -6.71 3.41
CA LEU A 65 -7.74 -5.35 2.90
C LEU A 65 -6.93 -5.25 1.58
N GLU A 66 -6.62 -6.37 0.96
CA GLU A 66 -6.06 -6.42 -0.40
C GLU A 66 -7.19 -6.17 -1.41
N ILE A 67 -7.13 -5.06 -2.15
CA ILE A 67 -8.17 -4.69 -3.13
C ILE A 67 -7.86 -5.16 -4.53
N GLU A 68 -6.58 -5.27 -4.86
CA GLU A 68 -6.05 -5.84 -6.09
C GLU A 68 -4.74 -6.57 -5.74
N PRO A 69 -4.26 -7.52 -6.56
CA PRO A 69 -3.02 -8.23 -6.24
C PRO A 69 -1.87 -7.29 -5.92
N GLY A 70 -1.39 -7.34 -4.69
CA GLY A 70 -0.30 -6.52 -4.17
C GLY A 70 -0.68 -5.11 -3.73
N LEU A 71 -1.94 -4.69 -3.81
CA LEU A 71 -2.39 -3.37 -3.40
C LEU A 71 -3.26 -3.44 -2.13
N TRP A 72 -2.78 -2.81 -1.07
CA TRP A 72 -3.31 -2.92 0.28
C TRP A 72 -3.80 -1.58 0.83
N LEU A 73 -4.95 -1.60 1.50
CA LEU A 73 -5.55 -0.42 2.11
C LEU A 73 -5.33 -0.29 3.62
N GLY A 74 -4.65 -1.24 4.25
CA GLY A 74 -4.52 -1.29 5.71
C GLY A 74 -3.86 -0.07 6.33
N LEU A 75 -2.91 0.57 5.65
CA LEU A 75 -2.26 1.78 6.17
C LEU A 75 -3.25 2.91 6.47
N GLY A 76 -4.32 3.02 5.71
CA GLY A 76 -5.34 4.03 5.93
C GLY A 76 -6.14 3.82 7.22
N LEU A 77 -6.15 2.63 7.76
CA LEU A 77 -6.75 2.33 9.07
C LEU A 77 -5.80 2.61 10.22
N LEU A 78 -4.49 2.58 9.96
CA LEU A 78 -3.47 2.91 10.98
C LEU A 78 -3.36 4.41 11.19
N GLN A 79 -3.68 5.19 10.15
CA GLN A 79 -3.58 6.66 10.16
C GLN A 79 -4.89 7.27 9.65
N PHE A 80 -5.39 8.27 10.35
CA PHE A 80 -6.61 8.96 9.93
C PHE A 80 -6.42 9.76 8.63
N ALA A 81 -5.29 10.44 8.49
CA ALA A 81 -5.01 11.34 7.37
C ALA A 81 -3.89 10.80 6.46
N GLY A 82 -3.98 11.16 5.18
CA GLY A 82 -2.95 10.89 4.20
C GLY A 82 -3.30 9.77 3.21
N ASN A 83 -2.33 9.42 2.38
CA ASN A 83 -2.48 8.37 1.39
C ASN A 83 -2.52 7.00 2.05
N SER A 84 -3.52 6.24 1.70
CA SER A 84 -3.91 5.02 2.40
C SER A 84 -3.49 3.74 1.70
N ALA A 85 -3.02 3.81 0.46
CA ALA A 85 -2.67 2.64 -0.31
C ALA A 85 -1.18 2.28 -0.16
N ALA A 86 -0.90 0.99 -0.10
CA ALA A 86 0.46 0.45 -0.08
C ALA A 86 0.59 -0.70 -1.07
N ILE A 87 1.76 -0.80 -1.70
CA ILE A 87 2.14 -2.00 -2.45
C ILE A 87 2.79 -2.95 -1.45
N VAL A 88 2.28 -4.18 -1.37
CA VAL A 88 2.79 -5.23 -0.48
C VAL A 88 3.24 -6.43 -1.31
N GLY A 89 4.50 -6.78 -1.22
CA GLY A 89 5.02 -7.93 -1.95
C GLY A 89 6.53 -8.00 -2.02
N GLY A 90 7.01 -9.03 -2.71
CA GLY A 90 8.39 -9.16 -3.12
C GLY A 90 8.70 -8.26 -4.33
N PRO A 91 9.97 -8.25 -4.78
CA PRO A 91 10.42 -7.34 -5.86
C PRO A 91 9.61 -7.45 -7.15
N GLU A 92 9.25 -8.67 -7.53
CA GLU A 92 8.49 -8.92 -8.75
C GLU A 92 7.05 -8.40 -8.65
N THR A 93 6.39 -8.64 -7.53
CA THR A 93 5.03 -8.13 -7.28
C THR A 93 5.01 -6.61 -7.26
N VAL A 94 6.00 -5.98 -6.61
CA VAL A 94 6.11 -4.52 -6.57
C VAL A 94 6.29 -3.95 -7.99
N ARG A 95 7.17 -4.53 -8.80
CA ARG A 95 7.34 -4.12 -10.21
C ARG A 95 6.04 -4.28 -10.99
N ARG A 96 5.34 -5.39 -10.83
CA ARG A 96 4.07 -5.67 -11.53
C ARG A 96 2.98 -4.65 -11.19
N VAL A 97 2.88 -4.24 -9.92
CA VAL A 97 1.93 -3.19 -9.52
C VAL A 97 2.30 -1.85 -10.16
N ILE A 98 3.57 -1.47 -10.13
CA ILE A 98 4.04 -0.24 -10.79
C ILE A 98 3.72 -0.27 -12.29
N ASP A 99 3.98 -1.38 -12.96
CA ASP A 99 3.70 -1.51 -14.39
C ASP A 99 2.21 -1.42 -14.71
N ARG A 100 1.32 -1.93 -13.85
CA ARG A 100 -0.13 -1.73 -14.00
C ARG A 100 -0.52 -0.25 -13.97
N TYR A 101 0.07 0.53 -13.08
CA TYR A 101 -0.14 1.98 -13.04
C TYR A 101 0.44 2.68 -14.27
N ARG A 102 1.63 2.27 -14.70
CA ARG A 102 2.26 2.81 -15.94
C ARG A 102 1.40 2.56 -17.18
N ALA A 103 0.79 1.38 -17.29
CA ALA A 103 -0.13 1.04 -18.38
C ALA A 103 -1.37 1.94 -18.42
N GLN A 104 -1.72 2.59 -17.31
CA GLN A 104 -2.81 3.56 -17.23
C GLN A 104 -2.36 5.02 -17.41
N GLY A 105 -1.12 5.24 -17.82
CA GLY A 105 -0.57 6.58 -18.07
C GLY A 105 0.07 7.27 -16.88
N ILE A 106 0.27 6.56 -15.76
CA ILE A 106 1.01 7.11 -14.62
C ILE A 106 2.51 7.06 -14.93
N SER A 107 3.15 8.21 -14.91
CA SER A 107 4.57 8.36 -15.25
C SER A 107 5.45 8.77 -14.05
N THR A 108 4.85 9.23 -12.98
CA THR A 108 5.57 9.69 -11.79
C THR A 108 5.06 8.96 -10.55
N PHE A 109 5.99 8.41 -9.78
CA PHE A 109 5.69 7.68 -8.55
C PHE A 109 6.40 8.33 -7.38
N ILE A 110 5.64 8.71 -6.35
CA ILE A 110 6.18 9.12 -5.06
C ILE A 110 5.97 7.96 -4.10
N LEU A 111 7.06 7.29 -3.74
CA LEU A 111 7.01 6.10 -2.91
C LEU A 111 7.55 6.40 -1.51
N SER A 112 6.90 5.85 -0.51
CA SER A 112 7.33 5.93 0.90
C SER A 112 7.18 4.57 1.57
N GLY A 113 7.81 4.39 2.72
CA GLY A 113 7.70 3.16 3.50
C GLY A 113 7.97 3.40 4.97
N LEU A 114 7.71 2.39 5.78
CA LEU A 114 7.94 2.41 7.23
C LEU A 114 8.76 1.19 7.65
N PRO A 115 9.97 1.36 8.22
CA PRO A 115 10.73 2.62 8.31
C PRO A 115 11.19 3.14 6.94
N LEU A 116 11.18 4.45 6.77
CA LEU A 116 11.40 5.08 5.45
C LEU A 116 12.76 4.70 4.83
N LEU A 117 13.83 4.77 5.60
CA LEU A 117 15.19 4.52 5.09
C LEU A 117 15.38 3.06 4.68
N ASP A 118 14.88 2.12 5.49
CA ASP A 118 15.00 0.70 5.20
C ASP A 118 14.23 0.29 3.95
N GLU A 119 13.01 0.80 3.79
CA GLU A 119 12.20 0.56 2.59
C GLU A 119 12.82 1.20 1.35
N ALA A 120 13.35 2.41 1.45
CA ALA A 120 14.05 3.06 0.35
C ALA A 120 15.27 2.26 -0.11
N ARG A 121 16.05 1.73 0.82
CA ARG A 121 17.20 0.88 0.51
C ARG A 121 16.78 -0.41 -0.18
N ARG A 122 15.81 -1.14 0.36
CA ARG A 122 15.28 -2.37 -0.24
C ARG A 122 14.76 -2.13 -1.65
N PHE A 123 14.02 -1.06 -1.85
CA PHE A 123 13.51 -0.68 -3.16
C PHE A 123 14.63 -0.38 -4.16
N GLY A 124 15.63 0.41 -3.75
CA GLY A 124 16.76 0.77 -4.57
C GLY A 124 17.62 -0.44 -4.98
N GLU A 125 17.76 -1.41 -4.10
CA GLU A 125 18.58 -2.61 -4.35
C GLU A 125 17.85 -3.68 -5.17
N SER A 126 16.57 -3.90 -4.94
CA SER A 126 15.86 -5.07 -5.48
C SER A 126 14.77 -4.76 -6.52
N VAL A 127 14.24 -3.55 -6.57
CA VAL A 127 13.16 -3.18 -7.51
C VAL A 127 13.64 -2.22 -8.59
N LEU A 128 14.31 -1.15 -8.19
CA LEU A 128 14.71 -0.08 -9.11
C LEU A 128 15.55 -0.55 -10.30
N PRO A 129 16.54 -1.45 -10.15
CA PRO A 129 17.33 -1.92 -11.30
C PRO A 129 16.47 -2.59 -12.38
N GLY A 130 15.45 -3.36 -11.97
CA GLY A 130 14.52 -3.99 -12.91
C GLY A 130 13.63 -2.99 -13.65
N LEU A 131 13.21 -1.93 -13.00
CA LEU A 131 12.42 -0.86 -13.63
C LEU A 131 13.25 -0.08 -14.65
N LEU A 132 14.49 0.28 -14.30
CA LEU A 132 15.38 1.04 -15.19
C LEU A 132 15.81 0.23 -16.42
N SER A 133 15.98 -1.09 -16.30
CA SER A 133 16.33 -1.93 -17.44
C SER A 133 15.17 -2.11 -18.43
N SER A 134 13.92 -2.06 -17.96
CA SER A 134 12.75 -2.14 -18.84
C SER A 134 12.52 -0.88 -19.68
N GLU A 135 13.07 0.25 -19.28
CA GLU A 135 12.99 1.51 -20.04
C GLU A 135 13.99 1.60 -21.19
N ARG A 136 15.01 0.73 -21.22
CA ARG A 136 16.05 0.71 -22.27
C ARG A 136 15.73 -0.21 -23.45
N THR A 137 14.64 -0.91 -23.38
CA THR A 137 14.11 -1.75 -24.45
C THR A 137 12.86 -1.17 -25.07
#